data_78df8211dcd69fa82227105f70e4e03d
#
_entry.id   78df8211dcd69fa82227105f70e4e03d
#
_cell.length_a   1.000
_cell.length_b   1.000
_cell.length_c   1.000
_cell.angle_alpha   90.00
_cell.angle_beta   90.00
_cell.angle_gamma   90.00
#
_symmetry.space_group_name_H-M   'P 1'
#
loop_
_entity.id
_entity.type
_entity.pdbx_description
1 polymer ?
#
loop_
_entity_poly.entity_id
_entity_poly.type
_entity_poly.pdbx_seq_one_letter_code
_entity_poly.pdbx_strand_id
1 'polypeptide(L)'
;MTSIDEALKKAESITGREFLSLMQKVESILEHERSSGKQGDGRVEGGLIYIPPSGRLTVVGDIHGDLDSLIQILKKSQAIERMEEGLGRILFLGDYGDRGDKSPEVYYVVLHLKEAFPDSVILLRGNHEGPRDLEPVPYDLPYQLRDKFPDQSSFICEEMPRLFESLPHAAIVEEKYLILHGGMPSLIESLDEIATANLTHPATTHLEEILWSDPSDNMKGTAPSPRGAGRIFGDDVTSRVLRLVKVKTLVRGHEPCRDGSSVSHNGMILTLFSRKGSPYGNTRAAYLDIDVAEPARSAYELSRSVLLF
;
A
#
# COMPACT_ATOMS: atom_id res chain seq x y z
N MET A 1 25.89 -2.57 -2.25
CA MET A 1 24.55 -2.03 -2.59
C MET A 1 24.60 -0.51 -2.56
N THR A 2 23.87 0.15 -3.42
CA THR A 2 23.77 1.62 -3.43
C THR A 2 23.14 2.06 -2.12
N SER A 3 23.79 2.97 -1.38
CA SER A 3 23.23 3.47 -0.12
C SER A 3 21.91 4.21 -0.39
N ILE A 4 21.02 4.29 0.62
CA ILE A 4 19.76 5.04 0.47
C ILE A 4 20.01 6.48 0.01
N ASP A 5 21.09 7.11 0.49
CA ASP A 5 21.44 8.48 0.09
C ASP A 5 21.86 8.56 -1.39
N GLU A 6 22.43 7.51 -1.96
CA GLU A 6 22.69 7.42 -3.41
C GLU A 6 21.41 7.21 -4.21
N ALA A 7 20.50 6.35 -3.73
CA ALA A 7 19.19 6.17 -4.36
C ALA A 7 18.38 7.47 -4.36
N LEU A 8 18.40 8.23 -3.27
CA LEU A 8 17.73 9.53 -3.16
C LEU A 8 18.32 10.58 -4.12
N LYS A 9 19.65 10.68 -4.19
CA LYS A 9 20.32 11.56 -5.17
C LYS A 9 19.98 11.15 -6.60
N LYS A 10 19.91 9.84 -6.86
CA LYS A 10 19.54 9.32 -8.18
C LYS A 10 18.09 9.63 -8.51
N ALA A 11 17.16 9.59 -7.55
CA ALA A 11 15.75 9.95 -7.75
C ALA A 11 15.57 11.36 -8.33
N GLU A 12 16.40 12.32 -7.91
CA GLU A 12 16.36 13.68 -8.44
C GLU A 12 16.88 13.78 -9.88
N SER A 13 17.88 12.96 -10.25
CA SER A 13 18.62 13.03 -11.51
C SER A 13 18.31 11.91 -12.50
N ILE A 14 17.39 11.01 -12.19
CA ILE A 14 17.05 9.88 -13.05
C ILE A 14 16.47 10.36 -14.39
N THR A 15 16.88 9.71 -15.47
CA THR A 15 16.31 9.93 -16.80
C THR A 15 15.04 9.13 -17.01
N GLY A 16 14.16 9.58 -17.92
CA GLY A 16 12.93 8.85 -18.24
C GLY A 16 13.17 7.43 -18.77
N ARG A 17 14.31 7.20 -19.48
CA ARG A 17 14.70 5.85 -19.93
C ARG A 17 15.06 4.92 -18.76
N GLU A 18 15.82 5.43 -17.80
CA GLU A 18 16.17 4.67 -16.59
C GLU A 18 14.93 4.37 -15.74
N PHE A 19 14.03 5.35 -15.61
CA PHE A 19 12.76 5.18 -14.90
C PHE A 19 11.89 4.10 -15.56
N LEU A 20 11.70 4.16 -16.89
CA LEU A 20 10.95 3.16 -17.64
C LEU A 20 11.58 1.76 -17.51
N SER A 21 12.91 1.67 -17.60
CA SER A 21 13.62 0.39 -17.41
C SER A 21 13.41 -0.18 -16.01
N LEU A 22 13.40 0.66 -14.97
CA LEU A 22 13.13 0.23 -13.60
C LEU A 22 11.67 -0.25 -13.44
N MET A 23 10.70 0.47 -14.01
CA MET A 23 9.30 0.05 -14.03
C MET A 23 9.14 -1.35 -14.63
N GLN A 24 9.71 -1.59 -15.82
CA GLN A 24 9.63 -2.88 -16.52
C GLN A 24 10.30 -4.03 -15.74
N LYS A 25 11.41 -3.75 -15.06
CA LYS A 25 12.05 -4.76 -14.18
C LYS A 25 11.16 -5.12 -12.99
N VAL A 26 10.56 -4.12 -12.33
CA VAL A 26 9.68 -4.35 -11.20
C VAL A 26 8.40 -5.06 -11.62
N GLU A 27 7.81 -4.69 -12.76
CA GLU A 27 6.68 -5.41 -13.36
C GLU A 27 7.03 -6.89 -13.55
N SER A 28 8.19 -7.20 -14.14
CA SER A 28 8.66 -8.57 -14.32
C SER A 28 8.88 -9.33 -13.00
N ILE A 29 9.35 -8.65 -11.95
CA ILE A 29 9.48 -9.23 -10.60
C ILE A 29 8.09 -9.61 -10.07
N LEU A 30 7.13 -8.69 -10.12
CA LEU A 30 5.77 -8.90 -9.62
C LEU A 30 5.02 -10.00 -10.39
N GLU A 31 5.19 -10.07 -11.71
CA GLU A 31 4.65 -11.14 -12.55
C GLU A 31 5.27 -12.50 -12.21
N HIS A 32 6.58 -12.52 -11.96
CA HIS A 32 7.27 -13.74 -11.53
C HIS A 32 6.77 -14.21 -10.16
N GLU A 33 6.62 -13.32 -9.19
CA GLU A 33 6.07 -13.63 -7.87
C GLU A 33 4.67 -14.22 -7.97
N ARG A 34 3.81 -13.63 -8.80
CA ARG A 34 2.44 -14.13 -9.03
C ARG A 34 2.43 -15.49 -9.73
N SER A 35 3.26 -15.68 -10.76
CA SER A 35 3.29 -16.94 -11.53
C SER A 35 3.97 -18.07 -10.79
N SER A 36 4.99 -17.80 -10.00
CA SER A 36 5.66 -18.79 -9.15
C SER A 36 4.90 -19.11 -7.86
N GLY A 37 3.94 -18.24 -7.47
CA GLY A 37 3.21 -18.35 -6.22
C GLY A 37 4.05 -18.01 -4.99
N LYS A 38 5.17 -17.27 -5.14
CA LYS A 38 6.12 -17.01 -4.05
C LYS A 38 6.68 -15.60 -4.07
N GLN A 39 6.89 -15.05 -2.87
CA GLN A 39 7.72 -13.88 -2.63
C GLN A 39 8.62 -14.17 -1.43
N GLY A 40 9.92 -14.38 -1.66
CA GLY A 40 10.83 -14.85 -0.64
C GLY A 40 10.36 -16.15 0.02
N ASP A 41 10.19 -16.13 1.34
CA ASP A 41 9.60 -17.23 2.13
C ASP A 41 8.07 -17.15 2.27
N GLY A 42 7.45 -16.11 1.70
CA GLY A 42 6.00 -15.93 1.64
C GLY A 42 5.36 -16.61 0.43
N ARG A 43 4.02 -16.70 0.45
CA ARG A 43 3.20 -17.26 -0.63
C ARG A 43 2.42 -16.16 -1.33
N VAL A 44 2.19 -16.30 -2.63
CA VAL A 44 1.38 -15.37 -3.44
C VAL A 44 0.25 -16.15 -4.12
N GLU A 45 -0.98 -15.69 -3.95
CA GLU A 45 -2.17 -16.22 -4.62
C GLU A 45 -2.92 -15.07 -5.30
N GLY A 46 -2.88 -15.01 -6.61
CA GLY A 46 -3.48 -13.90 -7.35
C GLY A 46 -2.89 -12.55 -6.93
N GLY A 47 -3.74 -11.69 -6.37
CA GLY A 47 -3.35 -10.37 -5.82
C GLY A 47 -3.19 -10.34 -4.31
N LEU A 48 -3.12 -11.48 -3.63
CA LEU A 48 -2.95 -11.62 -2.19
C LEU A 48 -1.58 -12.19 -1.83
N ILE A 49 -0.86 -11.50 -0.94
CA ILE A 49 0.44 -11.95 -0.41
C ILE A 49 0.25 -12.51 1.01
N TYR A 50 0.74 -13.72 1.25
CA TYR A 50 0.81 -14.32 2.59
C TYR A 50 2.19 -14.06 3.18
N ILE A 51 2.22 -13.22 4.20
CA ILE A 51 3.44 -12.85 4.92
C ILE A 51 3.70 -13.90 6.01
N PRO A 52 4.87 -14.54 6.03
CA PRO A 52 5.23 -15.47 7.11
C PRO A 52 5.16 -14.78 8.49
N PRO A 53 4.69 -15.49 9.53
CA PRO A 53 4.56 -14.91 10.88
C PRO A 53 5.91 -14.86 11.60
N SER A 54 6.95 -14.33 10.93
CA SER A 54 8.33 -14.24 11.44
C SER A 54 9.00 -12.94 11.01
N GLY A 55 9.82 -12.37 11.91
CA GLY A 55 10.60 -11.16 11.68
C GLY A 55 9.83 -9.86 11.84
N ARG A 56 10.50 -8.75 11.53
CA ARG A 56 9.94 -7.39 11.63
C ARG A 56 9.19 -7.02 10.36
N LEU A 57 8.05 -6.36 10.52
CA LEU A 57 7.26 -5.78 9.43
C LEU A 57 7.07 -4.28 9.69
N THR A 58 7.60 -3.47 8.79
CA THR A 58 7.32 -2.03 8.73
C THR A 58 6.19 -1.81 7.73
N VAL A 59 5.07 -1.21 8.16
CA VAL A 59 3.93 -0.89 7.29
C VAL A 59 3.84 0.62 7.10
N VAL A 60 3.84 1.06 5.85
CA VAL A 60 3.81 2.46 5.43
C VAL A 60 2.48 2.73 4.74
N GLY A 61 1.76 3.76 5.19
CA GLY A 61 0.52 4.25 4.58
C GLY A 61 0.78 5.13 3.36
N ASP A 62 -0.23 5.91 3.00
CA ASP A 62 -0.22 6.81 1.84
C ASP A 62 0.96 7.79 1.89
N ILE A 63 1.71 7.87 0.81
CA ILE A 63 2.86 8.77 0.65
C ILE A 63 2.51 9.99 -0.22
N HIS A 64 1.73 9.78 -1.27
CA HIS A 64 1.22 10.84 -2.14
C HIS A 64 2.28 11.88 -2.55
N GLY A 65 3.37 11.44 -3.15
CA GLY A 65 4.43 12.32 -3.65
C GLY A 65 5.20 13.10 -2.57
N ASP A 66 5.07 12.73 -1.29
CA ASP A 66 5.85 13.32 -0.19
C ASP A 66 7.17 12.55 0.03
N LEU A 67 8.17 12.90 -0.78
CA LEU A 67 9.48 12.28 -0.72
C LEU A 67 10.16 12.48 0.64
N ASP A 68 9.97 13.64 1.28
CA ASP A 68 10.58 13.94 2.58
C ASP A 68 10.06 13.02 3.69
N SER A 69 8.75 12.75 3.69
CA SER A 69 8.15 11.76 4.59
C SER A 69 8.68 10.36 4.33
N LEU A 70 8.77 9.93 3.07
CA LEU A 70 9.34 8.64 2.71
C LEU A 70 10.79 8.49 3.21
N ILE A 71 11.63 9.51 2.99
CA ILE A 71 13.02 9.55 3.48
C ILE A 71 13.07 9.40 5.00
N GLN A 72 12.23 10.13 5.72
CA GLN A 72 12.17 10.04 7.19
C GLN A 72 11.78 8.65 7.67
N ILE A 73 10.80 8.01 7.02
CA ILE A 73 10.38 6.63 7.35
C ILE A 73 11.55 5.67 7.14
N LEU A 74 12.18 5.70 5.97
CA LEU A 74 13.27 4.78 5.65
C LEU A 74 14.46 4.92 6.61
N LYS A 75 14.81 6.16 7.00
CA LYS A 75 15.91 6.43 7.96
C LYS A 75 15.54 6.05 9.40
N LYS A 76 14.32 6.30 9.84
CA LYS A 76 13.92 6.05 11.24
C LYS A 76 13.54 4.61 11.52
N SER A 77 12.98 3.91 10.53
CA SER A 77 12.53 2.54 10.69
C SER A 77 13.67 1.52 10.74
N GLN A 78 14.85 1.87 10.24
CA GLN A 78 15.94 0.91 10.01
C GLN A 78 15.49 -0.30 9.16
N ALA A 79 14.49 -0.10 8.30
CA ALA A 79 13.93 -1.20 7.51
C ALA A 79 14.95 -1.73 6.50
N ILE A 80 15.79 -0.85 5.94
CA ILE A 80 16.78 -1.23 4.94
C ILE A 80 17.85 -2.10 5.58
N GLU A 81 18.42 -1.69 6.71
CA GLU A 81 19.41 -2.45 7.45
C GLU A 81 18.89 -3.84 7.82
N ARG A 82 17.62 -3.89 8.30
CA ARG A 82 16.97 -5.18 8.62
C ARG A 82 16.72 -6.06 7.38
N MET A 83 16.42 -5.46 6.22
CA MET A 83 16.29 -6.22 4.97
C MET A 83 17.64 -6.76 4.48
N GLU A 84 18.73 -5.98 4.63
CA GLU A 84 20.10 -6.45 4.32
C GLU A 84 20.53 -7.63 5.20
N GLU A 85 20.07 -7.67 6.45
CA GLU A 85 20.30 -8.76 7.39
C GLU A 85 19.33 -9.95 7.22
N GLY A 86 18.31 -9.82 6.36
CA GLY A 86 17.26 -10.83 6.19
C GLY A 86 16.30 -10.93 7.38
N LEU A 87 16.23 -9.90 8.23
CA LEU A 87 15.45 -9.90 9.48
C LEU A 87 14.16 -9.07 9.42
N GLY A 88 13.88 -8.43 8.29
CA GLY A 88 12.71 -7.55 8.19
C GLY A 88 12.15 -7.42 6.78
N ARG A 89 10.92 -6.90 6.74
CA ARG A 89 10.18 -6.56 5.52
C ARG A 89 9.61 -5.16 5.64
N ILE A 90 9.43 -4.50 4.50
CA ILE A 90 8.67 -3.26 4.41
C ILE A 90 7.48 -3.46 3.47
N LEU A 91 6.29 -3.02 3.90
CA LEU A 91 5.06 -3.06 3.13
C LEU A 91 4.52 -1.65 2.98
N PHE A 92 4.25 -1.26 1.75
CA PHE A 92 3.57 -0.02 1.39
C PHE A 92 2.12 -0.31 1.05
N LEU A 93 1.20 0.48 1.60
CA LEU A 93 -0.24 0.27 1.43
C LEU A 93 -0.79 0.79 0.09
N GLY A 94 0.05 1.43 -0.75
CA GLY A 94 -0.37 2.09 -2.00
C GLY A 94 -0.42 3.61 -1.86
N ASP A 95 -0.99 4.29 -2.87
CA ASP A 95 -1.06 5.74 -2.98
C ASP A 95 0.31 6.40 -2.91
N TYR A 96 1.17 6.01 -3.85
CA TYR A 96 2.54 6.51 -3.93
C TYR A 96 2.60 7.92 -4.49
N GLY A 97 1.80 8.20 -5.52
CA GLY A 97 1.78 9.45 -6.27
C GLY A 97 0.61 10.37 -5.97
N ASP A 98 0.50 11.42 -6.75
CA ASP A 98 -0.50 12.48 -6.69
C ASP A 98 -0.47 13.33 -5.41
N ARG A 99 -1.14 14.46 -5.39
CA ARG A 99 -1.28 15.38 -4.24
C ARG A 99 0.00 16.11 -3.83
N GLY A 100 1.12 15.43 -3.77
CA GLY A 100 2.44 16.00 -3.55
C GLY A 100 3.17 16.28 -4.85
N ASP A 101 4.30 16.94 -4.78
CA ASP A 101 5.04 17.46 -5.94
C ASP A 101 6.20 16.58 -6.40
N LYS A 102 6.43 15.44 -5.74
CA LYS A 102 7.56 14.51 -5.98
C LYS A 102 7.11 13.09 -6.29
N SER A 103 5.98 12.94 -7.00
CA SER A 103 5.46 11.59 -7.33
C SER A 103 6.45 10.73 -8.13
N PRO A 104 7.13 11.24 -9.18
CA PRO A 104 8.11 10.43 -9.91
C PRO A 104 9.28 9.97 -9.03
N GLU A 105 9.73 10.82 -8.10
CA GLU A 105 10.80 10.49 -7.16
C GLU A 105 10.37 9.42 -6.17
N VAL A 106 9.16 9.53 -5.63
CA VAL A 106 8.60 8.52 -4.72
C VAL A 106 8.48 7.18 -5.43
N TYR A 107 7.90 7.15 -6.64
CA TYR A 107 7.85 5.91 -7.44
C TYR A 107 9.25 5.34 -7.69
N TYR A 108 10.22 6.20 -8.06
CA TYR A 108 11.58 5.72 -8.25
C TYR A 108 12.14 5.02 -7.00
N VAL A 109 12.00 5.65 -5.83
CA VAL A 109 12.54 5.10 -4.58
C VAL A 109 11.87 3.78 -4.22
N VAL A 110 10.54 3.68 -4.26
CA VAL A 110 9.84 2.44 -3.88
C VAL A 110 10.08 1.31 -4.87
N LEU A 111 10.15 1.62 -6.17
CA LEU A 111 10.47 0.64 -7.21
C LEU A 111 11.94 0.17 -7.11
N HIS A 112 12.86 1.09 -6.81
CA HIS A 112 14.26 0.74 -6.59
C HIS A 112 14.45 -0.16 -5.35
N LEU A 113 13.72 0.10 -4.27
CA LEU A 113 13.69 -0.79 -3.11
C LEU A 113 13.16 -2.18 -3.49
N LYS A 114 12.10 -2.26 -4.30
CA LYS A 114 11.57 -3.54 -4.78
C LYS A 114 12.56 -4.29 -5.66
N GLU A 115 13.27 -3.60 -6.56
CA GLU A 115 14.34 -4.21 -7.37
C GLU A 115 15.50 -4.71 -6.50
N ALA A 116 15.91 -3.92 -5.49
CA ALA A 116 17.04 -4.26 -4.62
C ALA A 116 16.74 -5.38 -3.61
N PHE A 117 15.50 -5.42 -3.10
CA PHE A 117 15.06 -6.36 -2.06
C PHE A 117 13.73 -7.02 -2.46
N PRO A 118 13.66 -7.79 -3.56
CA PRO A 118 12.41 -8.34 -4.08
C PRO A 118 11.67 -9.21 -3.04
N ASP A 119 12.39 -9.95 -2.22
CA ASP A 119 11.81 -10.85 -1.22
C ASP A 119 11.28 -10.14 0.04
N SER A 120 11.70 -8.90 0.26
CA SER A 120 11.43 -8.17 1.51
C SER A 120 10.57 -6.91 1.33
N VAL A 121 10.43 -6.40 0.10
CA VAL A 121 9.61 -5.22 -0.20
C VAL A 121 8.27 -5.65 -0.81
N ILE A 122 7.19 -5.24 -0.16
CA ILE A 122 5.81 -5.48 -0.62
C ILE A 122 5.20 -4.15 -1.01
N LEU A 123 4.77 -4.04 -2.27
CA LEU A 123 4.11 -2.85 -2.80
C LEU A 123 2.65 -3.20 -3.06
N LEU A 124 1.72 -2.73 -2.21
CA LEU A 124 0.30 -2.91 -2.47
C LEU A 124 -0.23 -1.83 -3.43
N ARG A 125 -1.33 -2.14 -4.07
CA ARG A 125 -2.08 -1.24 -4.94
C ARG A 125 -2.97 -0.33 -4.11
N GLY A 126 -2.84 0.98 -4.26
CA GLY A 126 -3.77 1.97 -3.76
C GLY A 126 -4.84 2.34 -4.80
N ASN A 127 -5.75 3.24 -4.43
CA ASN A 127 -6.76 3.70 -5.39
C ASN A 127 -6.18 4.66 -6.44
N HIS A 128 -5.06 5.34 -6.14
CA HIS A 128 -4.31 6.14 -7.12
C HIS A 128 -3.52 5.27 -8.11
N GLU A 129 -3.29 4.02 -7.82
CA GLU A 129 -2.82 2.97 -8.74
C GLU A 129 -3.99 2.10 -9.25
N GLY A 130 -5.21 2.60 -9.14
CA GLY A 130 -6.44 1.89 -9.46
C GLY A 130 -6.60 1.53 -10.93
N PRO A 131 -7.62 0.73 -11.26
CA PRO A 131 -7.97 0.44 -12.63
C PRO A 131 -8.46 1.72 -13.34
N ARG A 132 -8.31 1.77 -14.68
CA ARG A 132 -8.60 2.97 -15.49
C ARG A 132 -10.05 3.46 -15.42
N ASP A 133 -10.99 2.61 -15.08
CA ASP A 133 -12.40 2.94 -14.90
C ASP A 133 -12.72 3.54 -13.53
N LEU A 134 -11.77 3.57 -12.61
CA LEU A 134 -11.86 4.15 -11.27
C LEU A 134 -10.76 5.18 -11.00
N GLU A 135 -10.54 6.10 -11.95
CA GLU A 135 -9.49 7.11 -11.86
C GLU A 135 -9.75 8.10 -10.71
N PRO A 136 -8.76 8.37 -9.84
CA PRO A 136 -8.89 9.32 -8.75
C PRO A 136 -8.93 10.78 -9.24
N VAL A 137 -9.57 11.67 -8.47
CA VAL A 137 -9.65 13.10 -8.79
C VAL A 137 -9.13 13.93 -7.61
N PRO A 138 -8.14 14.85 -7.83
CA PRO A 138 -7.37 15.05 -9.06
C PRO A 138 -6.34 13.92 -9.28
N TYR A 139 -5.97 13.71 -10.56
CA TYR A 139 -4.92 12.79 -11.00
C TYR A 139 -3.75 13.60 -11.57
N ASP A 140 -2.73 13.84 -10.73
CA ASP A 140 -1.65 14.80 -11.01
C ASP A 140 -0.41 14.13 -11.64
N LEU A 141 -0.27 12.82 -11.46
CA LEU A 141 0.91 12.05 -11.88
C LEU A 141 1.31 12.27 -13.34
N PRO A 142 0.40 12.27 -14.34
CA PRO A 142 0.80 12.50 -15.73
C PRO A 142 1.43 13.87 -16.00
N TYR A 143 1.00 14.89 -15.26
CA TYR A 143 1.59 16.24 -15.35
C TYR A 143 3.01 16.26 -14.78
N GLN A 144 3.22 15.66 -13.61
CA GLN A 144 4.54 15.58 -12.98
C GLN A 144 5.53 14.74 -13.81
N LEU A 145 5.06 13.63 -14.42
CA LEU A 145 5.86 12.85 -15.36
C LEU A 145 6.27 13.65 -16.59
N ARG A 146 5.38 14.49 -17.12
CA ARG A 146 5.68 15.36 -18.26
C ARG A 146 6.72 16.41 -17.90
N ASP A 147 6.59 17.03 -16.74
CA ASP A 147 7.53 18.05 -16.29
C ASP A 147 8.92 17.46 -16.04
N LYS A 148 9.00 16.26 -15.46
CA LYS A 148 10.27 15.59 -15.16
C LYS A 148 10.89 14.90 -16.35
N PHE A 149 10.11 14.27 -17.21
CA PHE A 149 10.55 13.44 -18.35
C PHE A 149 9.90 13.88 -19.68
N PRO A 150 10.13 15.12 -20.17
CA PRO A 150 9.38 15.67 -21.28
C PRO A 150 9.41 14.80 -22.56
N ASP A 151 10.55 14.14 -22.84
CA ASP A 151 10.71 13.31 -24.02
C ASP A 151 10.13 11.90 -23.90
N GLN A 152 9.99 11.36 -22.66
CA GLN A 152 9.58 9.98 -22.39
C GLN A 152 8.23 9.88 -21.68
N SER A 153 7.64 10.98 -21.24
CA SER A 153 6.42 10.97 -20.41
C SER A 153 5.26 10.20 -21.05
N SER A 154 5.07 10.32 -22.36
CA SER A 154 3.99 9.62 -23.07
C SER A 154 4.14 8.09 -22.95
N PHE A 155 5.35 7.57 -23.13
CA PHE A 155 5.63 6.13 -22.97
C PHE A 155 5.48 5.67 -21.52
N ILE A 156 5.96 6.49 -20.57
CA ILE A 156 5.85 6.18 -19.15
C ILE A 156 4.36 6.13 -18.76
N CYS A 157 3.55 7.12 -19.13
CA CYS A 157 2.12 7.14 -18.85
C CYS A 157 1.35 5.98 -19.51
N GLU A 158 1.82 5.48 -20.66
CA GLU A 158 1.22 4.32 -21.33
C GLU A 158 1.54 3.01 -20.60
N GLU A 159 2.75 2.87 -20.05
CA GLU A 159 3.22 1.68 -19.33
C GLU A 159 2.81 1.65 -17.84
N MET A 160 2.63 2.81 -17.19
CA MET A 160 2.24 2.88 -15.77
C MET A 160 1.03 1.99 -15.40
N PRO A 161 -0.05 1.94 -16.19
CA PRO A 161 -1.18 1.06 -15.86
C PRO A 161 -0.84 -0.43 -15.80
N ARG A 162 0.12 -0.90 -16.60
CA ARG A 162 0.57 -2.31 -16.53
C ARG A 162 1.28 -2.60 -15.21
N LEU A 163 2.16 -1.70 -14.78
CA LEU A 163 2.78 -1.77 -13.48
C LEU A 163 1.72 -1.77 -12.37
N PHE A 164 0.71 -0.89 -12.44
CA PHE A 164 -0.37 -0.82 -11.44
C PHE A 164 -1.20 -2.10 -11.39
N GLU A 165 -1.50 -2.72 -12.53
CA GLU A 165 -2.21 -4.00 -12.62
C GLU A 165 -1.38 -5.18 -12.09
N SER A 166 -0.05 -5.08 -12.12
CA SER A 166 0.84 -6.09 -11.56
C SER A 166 0.95 -6.04 -10.04
N LEU A 167 0.62 -4.89 -9.40
CA LEU A 167 0.67 -4.73 -7.95
C LEU A 167 -0.35 -5.66 -7.26
N PRO A 168 0.02 -6.37 -6.19
CA PRO A 168 -0.92 -7.03 -5.30
C PRO A 168 -1.80 -6.00 -4.59
N HIS A 169 -3.03 -6.35 -4.26
CA HIS A 169 -3.98 -5.44 -3.63
C HIS A 169 -4.28 -5.77 -2.16
N ALA A 170 -3.77 -6.89 -1.67
CA ALA A 170 -3.88 -7.27 -0.26
C ALA A 170 -2.68 -8.09 0.21
N ALA A 171 -2.44 -8.07 1.51
CA ALA A 171 -1.53 -8.98 2.19
C ALA A 171 -2.19 -9.52 3.47
N ILE A 172 -1.76 -10.69 3.92
CA ILE A 172 -2.26 -11.31 5.15
C ILE A 172 -1.10 -11.89 5.97
N VAL A 173 -1.11 -11.63 7.25
CA VAL A 173 -0.38 -12.44 8.24
C VAL A 173 -1.43 -13.36 8.86
N GLU A 174 -1.40 -14.63 8.51
CA GLU A 174 -2.44 -15.60 8.87
C GLU A 174 -2.70 -15.60 10.38
N GLU A 175 -3.97 -15.72 10.74
CA GLU A 175 -4.49 -15.64 12.11
C GLU A 175 -4.24 -14.30 12.85
N LYS A 176 -3.62 -13.30 12.18
CA LYS A 176 -3.26 -12.03 12.82
C LYS A 176 -3.86 -10.82 12.13
N TYR A 177 -3.45 -10.54 10.90
CA TYR A 177 -3.73 -9.25 10.25
C TYR A 177 -4.11 -9.42 8.79
N LEU A 178 -5.17 -8.76 8.37
CA LEU A 178 -5.41 -8.44 6.96
C LEU A 178 -4.85 -7.03 6.71
N ILE A 179 -4.16 -6.84 5.60
CA ILE A 179 -3.49 -5.59 5.24
C ILE A 179 -3.89 -5.25 3.81
N LEU A 180 -4.50 -4.09 3.61
CA LEU A 180 -4.93 -3.61 2.29
C LEU A 180 -5.04 -2.08 2.29
N HIS A 181 -5.32 -1.46 1.14
CA HIS A 181 -5.31 -0.01 1.03
C HIS A 181 -6.56 0.63 1.64
N GLY A 182 -7.73 0.35 1.11
CA GLY A 182 -9.01 0.97 1.49
C GLY A 182 -9.80 0.15 2.51
N GLY A 183 -10.80 -0.58 2.06
CA GLY A 183 -11.69 -1.34 2.94
C GLY A 183 -11.84 -2.80 2.58
N MET A 184 -12.57 -3.52 3.37
CA MET A 184 -12.85 -4.93 3.14
C MET A 184 -14.03 -5.09 2.18
N PRO A 185 -13.95 -6.00 1.19
CA PRO A 185 -15.11 -6.31 0.35
C PRO A 185 -16.26 -6.83 1.20
N SER A 186 -17.40 -6.15 1.10
CA SER A 186 -18.52 -6.33 2.03
C SER A 186 -19.35 -7.60 1.78
N LEU A 187 -19.16 -8.27 0.65
CA LEU A 187 -20.00 -9.43 0.25
C LEU A 187 -19.20 -10.71 0.02
N ILE A 188 -17.91 -10.74 0.40
CA ILE A 188 -17.09 -11.95 0.20
C ILE A 188 -17.55 -13.10 1.10
N GLU A 189 -17.35 -14.31 0.56
CA GLU A 189 -17.61 -15.59 1.21
C GLU A 189 -16.32 -16.39 1.49
N SER A 190 -15.20 -15.98 0.86
CA SER A 190 -13.89 -16.64 1.04
C SER A 190 -12.73 -15.66 0.90
N LEU A 191 -11.55 -16.07 1.35
CA LEU A 191 -10.30 -15.33 1.16
C LEU A 191 -9.87 -15.32 -0.32
N ASP A 192 -10.26 -16.35 -1.09
CA ASP A 192 -9.97 -16.48 -2.52
C ASP A 192 -10.60 -15.33 -3.33
N GLU A 193 -11.75 -14.81 -2.89
CA GLU A 193 -12.39 -13.67 -3.55
C GLU A 193 -11.61 -12.37 -3.34
N ILE A 194 -10.87 -12.24 -2.23
CA ILE A 194 -9.88 -11.19 -2.07
C ILE A 194 -8.71 -11.46 -3.03
N ALA A 195 -8.16 -12.67 -3.06
CA ALA A 195 -7.02 -13.00 -3.90
C ALA A 195 -7.29 -12.78 -5.41
N THR A 196 -8.52 -12.98 -5.85
CA THR A 196 -8.93 -12.89 -7.27
C THR A 196 -9.70 -11.61 -7.62
N ALA A 197 -9.78 -10.64 -6.72
CA ALA A 197 -10.59 -9.43 -6.90
C ALA A 197 -10.24 -8.64 -8.17
N ASN A 198 -8.96 -8.60 -8.56
CA ASN A 198 -8.51 -7.97 -9.80
C ASN A 198 -8.95 -8.72 -11.07
N LEU A 199 -9.18 -10.02 -10.98
CA LEU A 199 -9.63 -10.83 -12.11
C LEU A 199 -11.15 -10.75 -12.33
N THR A 200 -11.89 -10.45 -11.27
CA THR A 200 -13.35 -10.35 -11.30
C THR A 200 -13.86 -8.91 -11.50
N HIS A 201 -12.99 -7.91 -11.40
CA HIS A 201 -13.32 -6.53 -11.69
C HIS A 201 -13.51 -6.31 -13.21
N PRO A 202 -14.51 -5.52 -13.66
CA PRO A 202 -15.56 -4.83 -12.87
C PRO A 202 -16.84 -5.66 -12.64
N ALA A 203 -16.85 -6.97 -12.93
CA ALA A 203 -18.04 -7.81 -12.74
C ALA A 203 -18.44 -7.96 -11.26
N THR A 204 -17.48 -7.82 -10.34
CA THR A 204 -17.73 -7.70 -8.89
C THR A 204 -17.14 -6.40 -8.37
N THR A 205 -17.62 -5.94 -7.20
CA THR A 205 -17.14 -4.72 -6.55
C THR A 205 -15.93 -4.95 -5.63
N HIS A 206 -15.39 -6.17 -5.58
CA HIS A 206 -14.39 -6.55 -4.58
C HIS A 206 -13.13 -5.70 -4.67
N LEU A 207 -12.55 -5.52 -5.88
CA LEU A 207 -11.37 -4.68 -6.06
C LEU A 207 -11.68 -3.21 -5.76
N GLU A 208 -12.82 -2.71 -6.23
CA GLU A 208 -13.27 -1.35 -5.93
C GLU A 208 -13.38 -1.13 -4.41
N GLU A 209 -14.00 -2.06 -3.67
CA GLU A 209 -14.13 -1.96 -2.22
C GLU A 209 -12.78 -2.04 -1.51
N ILE A 210 -11.86 -2.89 -1.97
CA ILE A 210 -10.48 -3.00 -1.44
C ILE A 210 -9.73 -1.67 -1.57
N LEU A 211 -9.93 -0.96 -2.67
CA LEU A 211 -9.19 0.27 -2.97
C LEU A 211 -9.86 1.54 -2.43
N TRP A 212 -11.21 1.60 -2.32
CA TRP A 212 -11.96 2.84 -2.13
C TRP A 212 -12.85 2.91 -0.90
N SER A 213 -13.09 1.79 -0.19
CA SER A 213 -14.06 1.77 0.91
C SER A 213 -13.48 2.32 2.21
N ASP A 214 -14.33 2.97 3.00
CA ASP A 214 -13.99 3.57 4.29
C ASP A 214 -14.85 3.04 5.43
N PRO A 215 -14.27 2.83 6.63
CA PRO A 215 -15.01 2.44 7.82
C PRO A 215 -15.80 3.61 8.42
N SER A 216 -16.93 3.32 9.05
CA SER A 216 -17.69 4.30 9.82
C SER A 216 -18.22 3.70 11.12
N ASP A 217 -17.83 4.29 12.25
CA ASP A 217 -18.33 3.88 13.57
C ASP A 217 -19.82 4.20 13.79
N ASN A 218 -20.41 5.02 12.91
CA ASN A 218 -21.76 5.56 13.08
C ASN A 218 -22.86 4.80 12.29
N MET A 219 -22.53 3.63 11.73
CA MET A 219 -23.47 2.87 10.93
C MET A 219 -23.33 1.36 11.08
N LYS A 220 -24.31 0.64 10.55
CA LYS A 220 -24.29 -0.81 10.33
C LYS A 220 -24.51 -1.11 8.86
N GLY A 221 -24.03 -2.26 8.39
CA GLY A 221 -24.08 -2.63 6.99
C GLY A 221 -23.19 -1.77 6.11
N THR A 222 -23.63 -1.49 4.90
CA THR A 222 -22.90 -0.69 3.91
C THR A 222 -23.77 0.39 3.28
N ALA A 223 -23.15 1.50 2.87
CA ALA A 223 -23.77 2.55 2.05
C ALA A 223 -22.81 2.97 0.92
N PRO A 224 -23.29 3.59 -0.17
CA PRO A 224 -22.42 4.17 -1.18
C PRO A 224 -21.45 5.19 -0.58
N SER A 225 -20.20 5.14 -1.02
CA SER A 225 -19.19 6.12 -0.59
C SER A 225 -19.45 7.49 -1.24
N PRO A 226 -19.28 8.60 -0.51
CA PRO A 226 -19.32 9.95 -1.08
C PRO A 226 -18.14 10.24 -2.03
N ARG A 227 -17.15 9.36 -2.09
CA ARG A 227 -16.02 9.47 -3.01
C ARG A 227 -16.39 9.16 -4.46
N GLY A 228 -17.57 8.56 -4.70
CA GLY A 228 -18.02 8.13 -6.03
C GLY A 228 -17.63 6.69 -6.39
N ALA A 229 -16.77 6.07 -5.61
CA ALA A 229 -16.37 4.66 -5.71
C ALA A 229 -16.25 4.05 -4.31
N GLY A 230 -16.37 2.72 -4.21
CA GLY A 230 -16.34 1.99 -2.94
C GLY A 230 -17.59 2.19 -2.09
N ARG A 231 -17.49 1.82 -0.83
CA ARG A 231 -18.60 1.86 0.15
C ARG A 231 -18.11 2.42 1.48
N ILE A 232 -19.02 3.01 2.23
CA ILE A 232 -18.85 3.18 3.68
C ILE A 232 -19.40 1.91 4.35
N PHE A 233 -18.68 1.36 5.34
CA PHE A 233 -19.06 0.11 6.02
C PHE A 233 -18.98 0.22 7.54
N GLY A 234 -19.90 -0.49 8.22
CA GLY A 234 -20.00 -0.53 9.68
C GLY A 234 -19.13 -1.62 10.34
N ASP A 235 -19.07 -1.60 11.67
CA ASP A 235 -18.29 -2.54 12.49
C ASP A 235 -18.83 -3.99 12.39
N ASP A 236 -20.10 -4.19 12.04
CA ASP A 236 -20.69 -5.49 11.79
C ASP A 236 -20.10 -6.15 10.53
N VAL A 237 -19.88 -5.39 9.45
CA VAL A 237 -19.18 -5.86 8.25
C VAL A 237 -17.75 -6.25 8.60
N THR A 238 -17.03 -5.38 9.31
CA THR A 238 -15.67 -5.64 9.78
C THR A 238 -15.60 -6.94 10.58
N SER A 239 -16.45 -7.07 11.59
CA SER A 239 -16.49 -8.27 12.45
C SER A 239 -16.79 -9.54 11.65
N ARG A 240 -17.67 -9.47 10.63
CA ARG A 240 -18.00 -10.60 9.77
C ARG A 240 -16.79 -11.01 8.91
N VAL A 241 -16.18 -10.04 8.22
CA VAL A 241 -15.07 -10.34 7.30
C VAL A 241 -13.83 -10.82 8.07
N LEU A 242 -13.43 -10.16 9.17
CA LEU A 242 -12.29 -10.60 9.97
C LEU A 242 -12.45 -12.03 10.51
N ARG A 243 -13.68 -12.40 10.93
CA ARG A 243 -13.98 -13.80 11.32
C ARG A 243 -13.89 -14.75 10.15
N LEU A 244 -14.40 -14.37 8.96
CA LEU A 244 -14.36 -15.18 7.76
C LEU A 244 -12.91 -15.53 7.37
N VAL A 245 -12.04 -14.50 7.33
CA VAL A 245 -10.64 -14.69 6.95
C VAL A 245 -9.73 -15.04 8.15
N LYS A 246 -10.32 -15.24 9.35
CA LYS A 246 -9.68 -15.71 10.60
C LYS A 246 -8.52 -14.83 11.05
N VAL A 247 -8.66 -13.51 10.97
CA VAL A 247 -7.69 -12.55 11.48
C VAL A 247 -8.31 -11.62 12.53
N LYS A 248 -7.46 -10.98 13.33
CA LYS A 248 -7.90 -10.12 14.44
C LYS A 248 -8.10 -8.67 14.04
N THR A 249 -7.28 -8.15 13.14
CA THR A 249 -7.23 -6.70 12.85
C THR A 249 -6.99 -6.46 11.37
N LEU A 250 -7.69 -5.45 10.83
CA LEU A 250 -7.39 -4.82 9.55
C LEU A 250 -6.38 -3.68 9.76
N VAL A 251 -5.29 -3.65 8.99
CA VAL A 251 -4.37 -2.51 8.86
C VAL A 251 -4.56 -1.92 7.48
N ARG A 252 -4.83 -0.62 7.40
CA ARG A 252 -5.17 0.05 6.14
C ARG A 252 -4.61 1.48 6.04
N GLY A 253 -4.75 2.09 4.87
CA GLY A 253 -4.42 3.47 4.52
C GLY A 253 -5.65 4.30 4.11
N HIS A 254 -5.56 5.03 3.00
CA HIS A 254 -6.63 5.70 2.24
C HIS A 254 -7.28 6.93 2.91
N GLU A 255 -7.40 6.96 4.22
CA GLU A 255 -7.97 8.10 4.92
C GLU A 255 -6.90 8.96 5.59
N PRO A 256 -6.92 10.29 5.33
CA PRO A 256 -6.04 11.20 6.04
C PRO A 256 -6.29 11.15 7.55
N CYS A 257 -5.23 10.94 8.32
CA CYS A 257 -5.28 10.93 9.77
C CYS A 257 -4.56 12.15 10.33
N ARG A 258 -5.26 13.00 11.11
CA ARG A 258 -4.69 14.24 11.68
C ARG A 258 -3.40 13.97 12.45
N ASP A 259 -3.35 12.89 13.20
CA ASP A 259 -2.22 12.49 14.04
C ASP A 259 -1.43 11.30 13.44
N GLY A 260 -1.53 11.08 12.12
CA GLY A 260 -0.81 10.04 11.38
C GLY A 260 -1.44 8.65 11.45
N SER A 261 -2.30 8.38 12.42
CA SER A 261 -3.04 7.11 12.53
C SER A 261 -4.36 7.28 13.26
N SER A 262 -5.28 6.34 13.04
CA SER A 262 -6.54 6.25 13.78
C SER A 262 -6.95 4.80 14.03
N VAL A 263 -7.76 4.61 15.08
CA VAL A 263 -8.36 3.31 15.41
C VAL A 263 -9.86 3.43 15.35
N SER A 264 -10.53 2.51 14.65
CA SER A 264 -11.97 2.47 14.50
C SER A 264 -12.55 1.08 14.74
N HIS A 265 -13.88 0.97 14.67
CA HIS A 265 -14.64 -0.28 14.84
C HIS A 265 -14.22 -1.07 16.09
N ASN A 266 -14.21 -0.36 17.26
CA ASN A 266 -13.86 -0.97 18.56
C ASN A 266 -12.50 -1.70 18.59
N GLY A 267 -11.50 -1.15 17.88
CA GLY A 267 -10.15 -1.70 17.86
C GLY A 267 -9.94 -2.82 16.83
N MET A 268 -10.83 -2.96 15.86
CA MET A 268 -10.70 -3.91 14.77
C MET A 268 -9.94 -3.34 13.56
N ILE A 269 -9.84 -2.01 13.42
CA ILE A 269 -9.19 -1.35 12.28
C ILE A 269 -8.13 -0.36 12.78
N LEU A 270 -6.93 -0.44 12.21
CA LEU A 270 -5.88 0.57 12.32
C LEU A 270 -5.68 1.22 10.94
N THR A 271 -5.93 2.52 10.86
CA THR A 271 -5.64 3.34 9.67
C THR A 271 -4.30 4.06 9.87
N LEU A 272 -3.44 4.04 8.86
CA LEU A 272 -2.13 4.70 8.82
C LEU A 272 -2.11 5.74 7.70
N PHE A 273 -1.52 6.89 7.97
CA PHE A 273 -1.29 7.94 6.98
C PHE A 273 0.14 8.45 7.10
N SER A 274 0.94 8.27 6.05
CA SER A 274 2.40 8.40 6.10
C SER A 274 2.95 9.66 5.45
N ARG A 275 2.10 10.63 5.11
CA ARG A 275 2.52 11.95 4.62
C ARG A 275 2.10 13.08 5.53
N LYS A 276 2.74 14.25 5.40
CA LYS A 276 2.45 15.47 6.16
C LYS A 276 2.06 16.66 5.29
N GLY A 277 1.32 17.58 5.89
CA GLY A 277 1.10 18.92 5.35
C GLY A 277 0.03 19.00 4.26
N SER A 278 0.24 19.92 3.34
CA SER A 278 -0.71 20.19 2.25
C SER A 278 -0.83 19.01 1.28
N PRO A 279 -2.05 18.70 0.76
CA PRO A 279 -3.32 19.44 0.98
C PRO A 279 -4.09 19.00 2.24
N TYR A 280 -3.65 18.01 2.98
CA TYR A 280 -4.40 17.39 4.08
C TYR A 280 -4.33 18.16 5.41
N GLY A 281 -3.29 18.99 5.59
CA GLY A 281 -3.14 19.84 6.79
C GLY A 281 -2.79 19.09 8.07
N ASN A 282 -2.49 17.79 8.00
CA ASN A 282 -2.01 17.01 9.13
C ASN A 282 -0.57 17.41 9.51
N THR A 283 -0.31 17.47 10.82
CA THR A 283 1.01 17.87 11.33
C THR A 283 1.93 16.70 11.60
N ARG A 284 1.39 15.50 11.62
CA ARG A 284 2.10 14.25 11.89
C ARG A 284 1.80 13.22 10.82
N ALA A 285 2.79 12.43 10.52
CA ALA A 285 2.67 11.22 9.73
C ALA A 285 3.09 10.02 10.57
N ALA A 286 2.73 8.83 10.14
CA ALA A 286 2.97 7.61 10.91
C ALA A 286 3.36 6.43 10.02
N TYR A 287 4.08 5.49 10.61
CA TYR A 287 4.24 4.14 10.11
C TYR A 287 4.12 3.15 11.27
N LEU A 288 3.73 1.92 10.98
CA LEU A 288 3.66 0.84 11.96
C LEU A 288 4.93 0.00 11.87
N ASP A 289 5.53 -0.36 13.00
CA ASP A 289 6.70 -1.25 13.05
C ASP A 289 6.49 -2.34 14.11
N ILE A 290 6.28 -3.59 13.66
CA ILE A 290 5.89 -4.71 14.50
C ILE A 290 6.74 -5.96 14.26
N ASP A 291 6.87 -6.77 15.28
CA ASP A 291 7.30 -8.16 15.13
C ASP A 291 6.09 -9.04 14.85
N VAL A 292 6.03 -9.62 13.65
CA VAL A 292 4.90 -10.49 13.28
C VAL A 292 5.00 -11.90 13.88
N ALA A 293 6.09 -12.24 14.58
CA ALA A 293 6.17 -13.46 15.38
C ALA A 293 5.33 -13.36 16.66
N GLU A 294 5.10 -12.15 17.19
CA GLU A 294 4.27 -11.93 18.37
C GLU A 294 2.80 -12.32 18.14
N PRO A 295 2.04 -12.64 19.20
CA PRO A 295 0.61 -12.93 19.10
C PRO A 295 -0.18 -11.80 18.42
N ALA A 296 -1.32 -12.16 17.82
CA ALA A 296 -2.24 -11.22 17.20
C ALA A 296 -2.70 -10.13 18.17
N ARG A 297 -2.55 -8.86 17.78
CA ARG A 297 -2.92 -7.67 18.56
C ARG A 297 -4.14 -6.98 17.96
N SER A 298 -4.97 -6.35 18.79
CA SER A 298 -6.02 -5.43 18.36
C SER A 298 -5.42 -4.13 17.81
N ALA A 299 -6.20 -3.33 17.09
CA ALA A 299 -5.74 -2.02 16.61
C ALA A 299 -5.34 -1.07 17.76
N TYR A 300 -5.98 -1.15 18.93
CA TYR A 300 -5.56 -0.41 20.13
C TYR A 300 -4.17 -0.83 20.63
N GLU A 301 -3.84 -2.11 20.54
CA GLU A 301 -2.52 -2.63 20.93
C GLU A 301 -1.48 -2.29 19.84
N LEU A 302 -1.84 -2.40 18.56
CA LEU A 302 -0.98 -2.04 17.42
C LEU A 302 -0.65 -0.54 17.43
N SER A 303 -1.60 0.32 17.80
CA SER A 303 -1.38 1.78 17.83
C SER A 303 -0.23 2.20 18.76
N ARG A 304 0.13 1.38 19.74
CA ARG A 304 1.31 1.61 20.60
C ARG A 304 2.64 1.35 19.90
N SER A 305 2.63 0.65 18.77
CA SER A 305 3.79 0.38 17.91
C SER A 305 3.79 1.28 16.67
N VAL A 306 2.86 2.23 16.58
CA VAL A 306 2.86 3.27 15.56
C VAL A 306 3.89 4.32 15.93
N LEU A 307 4.78 4.61 14.99
CA LEU A 307 5.86 5.59 15.16
C LEU A 307 5.47 6.86 14.39
N LEU A 308 5.44 7.97 15.12
CA LEU A 308 5.07 9.28 14.61
C LEU A 308 6.31 10.10 14.24
N PHE A 309 6.16 10.96 13.21
CA PHE A 309 7.23 11.89 12.83
C PHE A 309 6.69 13.19 12.23
#